data_10955714878dddc6661dced81e79b6aa
#
_entry.id   10955714878dddc6661dced81e79b6aa
#
_cell.length_a   1.000
_cell.length_b   1.000
_cell.length_c   1.000
_cell.angle_alpha   90.00
_cell.angle_beta   90.00
_cell.angle_gamma   90.00
#
_symmetry.space_group_name_H-M   'P 1'
#
loop_
_entity.id
_entity.type
_entity.pdbx_description
1 polymer ?
#
loop_
_entity_poly.entity_id
_entity_poly.type
_entity_poly.pdbx_seq_one_letter_code
_entity_poly.pdbx_strand_id
1 'polypeptide(L)'
;MPEHKLCVPCLFGLEGPLGNELRHMGLRDVMLENGRVRCTGTDADIARMNIRCRFGERVLLELGSFPAPTFDALFDGVKALPWAQYLPADAAFPVKGYSLESALHSVPDCQKIIKKAVVESLKQRYHVNWFAETGALYQIQFSLVHDTATLYLDTTGAPLHKRGYRPAHVAAPLRETLAAALVDIAGYRGRGDFCDPFCGSGTIAIEAALAAKGRAPGISRGFAAMQWAWLPAEVWPQAREEACAREFHGDYHIFASDIDPRAVAMARDNARRAGVDDCITFAVADAREFAQTTDRGVIVTNPPYGERLMEKREAEALYTAFGAAYAKTEHWRLYLLSSHTEFERAFGRPADKKRKLYNGTLRCDLFQYTKDV
;
A
#
# COMPACT_ATOMS: atom_id res chain seq x y z
N MET A 1 0.11 -17.70 -22.72
CA MET A 1 -0.66 -16.50 -22.29
C MET A 1 0.19 -15.29 -22.62
N PRO A 2 -0.42 -14.17 -23.02
CA PRO A 2 0.34 -12.95 -23.28
C PRO A 2 1.07 -12.49 -22.02
N GLU A 3 2.26 -11.93 -22.21
CA GLU A 3 3.10 -11.40 -21.16
C GLU A 3 3.02 -9.88 -21.15
N HIS A 4 2.94 -9.31 -19.97
CA HIS A 4 2.81 -7.89 -19.76
C HIS A 4 3.96 -7.36 -18.91
N LYS A 5 4.43 -6.16 -19.24
CA LYS A 5 5.26 -5.36 -18.33
C LYS A 5 4.36 -4.69 -17.31
N LEU A 6 4.63 -4.93 -16.04
CA LEU A 6 3.84 -4.42 -14.93
C LEU A 6 4.70 -3.52 -14.04
N CYS A 7 4.09 -2.48 -13.50
CA CYS A 7 4.71 -1.55 -12.57
C CYS A 7 3.85 -1.40 -11.33
N VAL A 8 4.43 -1.55 -10.15
CA VAL A 8 3.74 -1.43 -8.87
C VAL A 8 4.39 -0.31 -8.06
N PRO A 9 3.79 0.89 -8.03
CA PRO A 9 4.24 1.96 -7.14
C PRO A 9 4.08 1.57 -5.67
N CYS A 10 5.01 2.01 -4.83
CA CYS A 10 4.97 1.82 -3.39
C CYS A 10 5.48 3.06 -2.65
N LEU A 11 5.31 3.11 -1.34
CA LEU A 11 5.96 4.11 -0.51
C LEU A 11 7.48 3.89 -0.49
N PHE A 12 8.25 4.98 -0.47
CA PHE A 12 9.70 4.91 -0.38
C PHE A 12 10.16 4.10 0.84
N GLY A 13 11.12 3.20 0.62
CA GLY A 13 11.63 2.26 1.62
C GLY A 13 10.89 0.92 1.64
N LEU A 14 9.80 0.75 0.86
CA LEU A 14 9.06 -0.50 0.72
C LEU A 14 9.38 -1.28 -0.55
N GLU A 15 10.30 -0.82 -1.38
CA GLU A 15 10.68 -1.48 -2.64
C GLU A 15 11.20 -2.90 -2.39
N GLY A 16 12.00 -3.09 -1.35
CA GLY A 16 12.53 -4.41 -0.96
C GLY A 16 11.44 -5.39 -0.54
N PRO A 17 10.60 -5.07 0.45
CA PRO A 17 9.43 -5.88 0.84
C PRO A 17 8.51 -6.20 -0.34
N LEU A 18 8.15 -5.19 -1.16
CA LEU A 18 7.31 -5.38 -2.34
C LEU A 18 7.98 -6.30 -3.38
N GLY A 19 9.25 -6.09 -3.68
CA GLY A 19 9.97 -6.95 -4.62
C GLY A 19 10.02 -8.41 -4.18
N ASN A 20 10.21 -8.65 -2.88
CA ASN A 20 10.15 -10.00 -2.31
C ASN A 20 8.74 -10.59 -2.41
N GLU A 21 7.70 -9.82 -2.12
CA GLU A 21 6.31 -10.24 -2.27
C GLU A 21 6.01 -10.68 -3.70
N LEU A 22 6.40 -9.87 -4.70
CA LEU A 22 6.17 -10.18 -6.11
C LEU A 22 6.94 -11.43 -6.56
N ARG A 23 8.19 -11.64 -6.10
CA ARG A 23 8.94 -12.88 -6.36
C ARG A 23 8.25 -14.10 -5.75
N HIS A 24 7.73 -14.01 -4.52
CA HIS A 24 6.96 -15.08 -3.89
C HIS A 24 5.60 -15.35 -4.58
N MET A 25 5.07 -14.39 -5.31
CA MET A 25 3.90 -14.60 -6.19
C MET A 25 4.26 -15.28 -7.51
N GLY A 26 5.55 -15.44 -7.83
CA GLY A 26 6.03 -16.05 -9.06
C GLY A 26 6.22 -15.09 -10.23
N LEU A 27 6.18 -13.77 -10.00
CA LEU A 27 6.44 -12.77 -11.06
C LEU A 27 7.90 -12.85 -11.51
N ARG A 28 8.13 -12.59 -12.81
CA ARG A 28 9.48 -12.61 -13.42
C ARG A 28 10.05 -11.21 -13.57
N ASP A 29 11.33 -11.13 -13.80
CA ASP A 29 12.07 -9.88 -14.07
C ASP A 29 11.80 -8.79 -13.03
N VAL A 30 11.75 -9.18 -11.75
CA VAL A 30 11.42 -8.26 -10.65
C VAL A 30 12.58 -7.30 -10.39
N MET A 31 12.42 -6.06 -10.81
CA MET A 31 13.39 -4.96 -10.68
C MET A 31 12.88 -3.91 -9.69
N LEU A 32 13.74 -3.56 -8.74
CA LEU A 32 13.46 -2.54 -7.75
C LEU A 32 13.96 -1.18 -8.27
N GLU A 33 13.06 -0.18 -8.27
CA GLU A 33 13.36 1.20 -8.59
C GLU A 33 12.85 2.11 -7.45
N ASN A 34 13.33 3.34 -7.36
CA ASN A 34 12.86 4.28 -6.33
C ASN A 34 11.35 4.48 -6.40
N GLY A 35 10.63 4.10 -5.33
CA GLY A 35 9.18 4.26 -5.19
C GLY A 35 8.33 3.31 -6.03
N ARG A 36 8.92 2.28 -6.67
CA ARG A 36 8.17 1.28 -7.46
C ARG A 36 8.97 -0.02 -7.65
N VAL A 37 8.26 -1.06 -8.05
CA VAL A 37 8.84 -2.30 -8.53
C VAL A 37 8.26 -2.62 -9.90
N ARG A 38 9.12 -2.98 -10.87
CA ARG A 38 8.71 -3.46 -12.19
C ARG A 38 8.86 -4.97 -12.27
N CYS A 39 8.00 -5.61 -13.03
CA CYS A 39 8.03 -7.06 -13.22
C CYS A 39 7.35 -7.46 -14.53
N THR A 40 7.48 -8.73 -14.90
CA THR A 40 6.77 -9.36 -16.01
C THR A 40 5.78 -10.37 -15.48
N GLY A 41 4.54 -10.33 -15.97
CA GLY A 41 3.47 -11.24 -15.57
C GLY A 41 2.44 -11.46 -16.68
N THR A 42 1.47 -12.33 -16.44
CA THR A 42 0.38 -12.71 -17.33
C THR A 42 -0.94 -12.01 -16.95
N ASP A 43 -2.00 -12.22 -17.74
CA ASP A 43 -3.37 -11.77 -17.40
C ASP A 43 -3.80 -12.24 -16.00
N ALA A 44 -3.53 -13.51 -15.66
CA ALA A 44 -3.81 -14.06 -14.33
C ALA A 44 -3.01 -13.37 -13.23
N ASP A 45 -1.78 -12.93 -13.52
CA ASP A 45 -0.96 -12.21 -12.55
C ASP A 45 -1.49 -10.80 -12.27
N ILE A 46 -2.11 -10.13 -13.25
CA ILE A 46 -2.80 -8.85 -13.02
C ILE A 46 -3.88 -9.02 -11.94
N ALA A 47 -4.72 -10.04 -12.04
CA ALA A 47 -5.75 -10.33 -11.04
C ALA A 47 -5.14 -10.72 -9.69
N ARG A 48 -4.16 -11.65 -9.70
CA ARG A 48 -3.47 -12.14 -8.50
C ARG A 48 -2.79 -11.01 -7.73
N MET A 49 -2.08 -10.12 -8.43
CA MET A 49 -1.41 -8.96 -7.81
C MET A 49 -2.40 -7.98 -7.18
N ASN A 50 -3.48 -7.62 -7.89
CA ASN A 50 -4.51 -6.73 -7.33
C ASN A 50 -5.15 -7.30 -6.06
N ILE A 51 -5.41 -8.61 -6.02
CA ILE A 51 -6.05 -9.27 -4.87
C ILE A 51 -5.07 -9.45 -3.71
N ARG A 52 -3.81 -9.82 -3.97
CA ARG A 52 -2.90 -10.30 -2.93
C ARG A 52 -1.83 -9.32 -2.48
N CYS A 53 -1.52 -8.28 -3.29
CA CYS A 53 -0.44 -7.34 -2.98
C CYS A 53 -0.72 -6.54 -1.69
N ARG A 54 0.20 -6.63 -0.73
CA ARG A 54 0.11 -5.98 0.58
C ARG A 54 0.79 -4.62 0.60
N PHE A 55 1.91 -4.47 -0.13
CA PHE A 55 2.83 -3.34 0.01
C PHE A 55 2.76 -2.34 -1.14
N GLY A 56 2.18 -2.74 -2.28
CA GLY A 56 1.98 -1.87 -3.44
C GLY A 56 0.75 -0.97 -3.32
N GLU A 57 0.79 0.17 -4.03
CA GLU A 57 -0.30 1.14 -4.06
C GLU A 57 -1.27 0.89 -5.23
N ARG A 58 -0.75 0.39 -6.36
CA ARG A 58 -1.48 0.08 -7.60
C ARG A 58 -0.76 -1.01 -8.38
N VAL A 59 -1.47 -1.64 -9.30
CA VAL A 59 -0.91 -2.50 -10.36
C VAL A 59 -1.14 -1.78 -11.69
N LEU A 60 -0.06 -1.36 -12.32
CA LEU A 60 -0.06 -0.60 -13.57
C LEU A 60 0.43 -1.47 -14.71
N LEU A 61 -0.34 -1.55 -15.81
CA LEU A 61 0.08 -2.17 -17.06
C LEU A 61 0.88 -1.17 -17.89
N GLU A 62 2.16 -1.43 -18.15
CA GLU A 62 3.02 -0.56 -18.95
C GLU A 62 2.74 -0.75 -20.45
N LEU A 63 2.39 0.34 -21.15
CA LEU A 63 2.15 0.33 -22.58
C LEU A 63 3.40 0.66 -23.39
N GLY A 64 4.27 1.51 -22.86
CA GLY A 64 5.54 1.88 -23.50
C GLY A 64 6.24 3.02 -22.81
N SER A 65 7.53 3.16 -23.13
CA SER A 65 8.41 4.21 -22.60
C SER A 65 9.26 4.78 -23.75
N PHE A 66 9.38 6.10 -23.80
CA PHE A 66 10.08 6.82 -24.88
C PHE A 66 10.58 8.19 -24.41
N PRO A 67 11.65 8.77 -25.04
CA PRO A 67 12.07 10.14 -24.78
C PRO A 67 11.02 11.16 -25.17
N ALA A 68 10.75 12.14 -24.29
CA ALA A 68 9.76 13.19 -24.50
C ALA A 68 10.23 14.55 -23.93
N PRO A 69 11.29 15.15 -24.49
CA PRO A 69 11.79 16.46 -24.03
C PRO A 69 10.90 17.63 -24.49
N THR A 70 9.99 17.40 -25.46
CA THR A 70 9.08 18.41 -25.99
C THR A 70 7.63 17.88 -26.04
N PHE A 71 6.64 18.78 -26.13
CA PHE A 71 5.24 18.39 -26.29
C PHE A 71 4.96 17.64 -27.58
N ASP A 72 5.67 17.96 -28.68
CA ASP A 72 5.56 17.22 -29.94
C ASP A 72 6.07 15.80 -29.79
N ALA A 73 7.25 15.61 -29.19
CA ALA A 73 7.80 14.28 -28.90
C ALA A 73 6.87 13.46 -27.98
N LEU A 74 6.29 14.11 -26.96
CA LEU A 74 5.29 13.47 -26.09
C LEU A 74 4.05 13.05 -26.87
N PHE A 75 3.51 13.94 -27.73
CA PHE A 75 2.35 13.65 -28.55
C PHE A 75 2.59 12.47 -29.51
N ASP A 76 3.67 12.51 -30.27
CA ASP A 76 3.99 11.49 -31.26
C ASP A 76 4.26 10.13 -30.62
N GLY A 77 5.04 10.10 -29.52
CA GLY A 77 5.32 8.88 -28.79
C GLY A 77 4.05 8.26 -28.18
N VAL A 78 3.16 9.06 -27.59
CA VAL A 78 1.86 8.58 -27.08
C VAL A 78 0.99 8.07 -28.19
N LYS A 79 0.88 8.80 -29.33
CA LYS A 79 0.05 8.41 -30.47
C LYS A 79 0.46 7.08 -31.07
N ALA A 80 1.76 6.75 -31.03
CA ALA A 80 2.32 5.52 -31.58
C ALA A 80 2.00 4.26 -30.73
N LEU A 81 1.54 4.42 -29.49
CA LEU A 81 1.22 3.28 -28.61
C LEU A 81 -0.05 2.55 -29.09
N PRO A 82 -0.19 1.24 -28.78
CA PRO A 82 -1.25 0.40 -29.33
C PRO A 82 -2.60 0.55 -28.58
N TRP A 83 -3.11 1.76 -28.43
CA TRP A 83 -4.30 2.07 -27.62
C TRP A 83 -5.53 1.25 -27.99
N ALA A 84 -5.77 1.03 -29.28
CA ALA A 84 -6.94 0.30 -29.76
C ALA A 84 -6.94 -1.21 -29.42
N GLN A 85 -5.81 -1.75 -28.95
CA GLN A 85 -5.75 -3.12 -28.41
C GLN A 85 -6.39 -3.21 -27.01
N TYR A 86 -6.41 -2.10 -26.29
CA TYR A 86 -6.83 -2.03 -24.89
C TYR A 86 -8.15 -1.27 -24.69
N LEU A 87 -8.33 -0.13 -25.37
CA LEU A 87 -9.45 0.77 -25.16
C LEU A 87 -10.56 0.56 -26.19
N PRO A 88 -11.74 0.08 -25.79
CA PRO A 88 -12.93 0.09 -26.68
C PRO A 88 -13.40 1.52 -26.97
N ALA A 89 -14.26 1.68 -27.98
CA ALA A 89 -14.69 2.98 -28.46
C ALA A 89 -15.47 3.82 -27.41
N ASP A 90 -16.09 3.18 -26.45
CA ASP A 90 -16.85 3.80 -25.37
C ASP A 90 -16.05 3.97 -24.06
N ALA A 91 -14.78 3.52 -24.01
CA ALA A 91 -13.94 3.57 -22.82
C ALA A 91 -13.87 4.98 -22.21
N ALA A 92 -13.98 5.08 -20.91
CA ALA A 92 -13.64 6.29 -20.16
C ALA A 92 -12.14 6.26 -19.80
N PHE A 93 -11.35 7.20 -20.36
CA PHE A 93 -9.89 7.18 -20.19
C PHE A 93 -9.31 8.52 -19.67
N PRO A 94 -9.59 8.89 -18.43
CA PRO A 94 -8.97 10.05 -17.79
C PRO A 94 -7.45 9.85 -17.68
N VAL A 95 -6.69 10.96 -17.81
CA VAL A 95 -5.23 10.96 -17.73
C VAL A 95 -4.80 11.55 -16.40
N LYS A 96 -3.94 10.85 -15.66
CA LYS A 96 -3.26 11.31 -14.45
C LYS A 96 -1.78 11.00 -14.54
N GLY A 97 -0.95 11.70 -13.78
CA GLY A 97 0.46 11.40 -13.73
C GLY A 97 1.26 12.48 -13.05
N TYR A 98 2.57 12.41 -13.22
CA TYR A 98 3.51 13.38 -12.66
C TYR A 98 4.69 13.58 -13.59
N SER A 99 5.36 14.73 -13.39
CA SER A 99 6.63 15.05 -14.02
C SER A 99 7.66 15.37 -12.95
N LEU A 100 8.84 14.80 -13.09
CA LEU A 100 9.96 15.01 -12.17
C LEU A 100 11.25 15.18 -12.97
N GLU A 101 12.02 16.22 -12.65
CA GLU A 101 13.32 16.52 -13.28
C GLU A 101 13.29 16.43 -14.81
N SER A 102 12.28 17.06 -15.43
CA SER A 102 12.01 17.00 -16.87
C SER A 102 11.68 18.40 -17.41
N ALA A 103 11.97 18.63 -18.69
CA ALA A 103 11.66 19.90 -19.37
C ALA A 103 10.15 20.19 -19.37
N LEU A 104 9.33 19.17 -19.55
CA LEU A 104 7.86 19.27 -19.50
C LEU A 104 7.38 19.15 -18.03
N HIS A 105 7.39 20.23 -17.29
CA HIS A 105 7.03 20.28 -15.87
C HIS A 105 5.54 20.55 -15.59
N SER A 106 4.77 21.07 -16.58
CA SER A 106 3.33 21.34 -16.43
C SER A 106 2.53 20.04 -16.56
N VAL A 107 2.19 19.42 -15.44
CA VAL A 107 1.37 18.19 -15.41
C VAL A 107 0.02 18.38 -16.13
N PRO A 108 -0.75 19.50 -15.94
CA PRO A 108 -2.00 19.70 -16.65
C PRO A 108 -1.84 19.76 -18.18
N ASP A 109 -0.75 20.34 -18.68
CA ASP A 109 -0.52 20.41 -20.12
C ASP A 109 -0.08 19.06 -20.68
N CYS A 110 0.77 18.33 -19.99
CA CYS A 110 1.08 16.94 -20.33
C CYS A 110 -0.20 16.08 -20.41
N GLN A 111 -1.12 16.21 -19.43
CA GLN A 111 -2.41 15.49 -19.45
C GLN A 111 -3.25 15.82 -20.69
N LYS A 112 -3.33 17.09 -21.09
CA LYS A 112 -4.06 17.52 -22.29
C LYS A 112 -3.43 16.94 -23.56
N ILE A 113 -2.11 17.03 -23.69
CA ILE A 113 -1.36 16.50 -24.84
C ILE A 113 -1.52 14.98 -24.96
N ILE A 114 -1.34 14.26 -23.84
CA ILE A 114 -1.53 12.80 -23.82
C ILE A 114 -2.97 12.44 -24.20
N LYS A 115 -3.97 13.09 -23.61
CA LYS A 115 -5.38 12.85 -23.95
C LYS A 115 -5.64 13.06 -25.43
N LYS A 116 -5.15 14.17 -26.02
CA LYS A 116 -5.27 14.48 -27.44
C LYS A 116 -4.62 13.40 -28.32
N ALA A 117 -3.40 12.96 -27.98
CA ALA A 117 -2.68 11.96 -28.74
C ALA A 117 -3.41 10.61 -28.75
N VAL A 118 -3.94 10.18 -27.58
CA VAL A 118 -4.78 8.97 -27.48
C VAL A 118 -6.02 9.07 -28.36
N VAL A 119 -6.75 10.19 -28.30
CA VAL A 119 -7.93 10.42 -29.14
C VAL A 119 -7.58 10.34 -30.63
N GLU A 120 -6.48 10.97 -31.07
CA GLU A 120 -6.04 10.91 -32.47
C GLU A 120 -5.63 9.47 -32.90
N SER A 121 -5.02 8.70 -32.01
CA SER A 121 -4.73 7.28 -32.25
C SER A 121 -6.00 6.45 -32.42
N LEU A 122 -6.98 6.63 -31.52
CA LEU A 122 -8.24 5.88 -31.53
C LEU A 122 -9.15 6.26 -32.71
N LYS A 123 -9.14 7.54 -33.17
CA LYS A 123 -9.86 7.98 -34.37
C LYS A 123 -9.47 7.19 -35.63
N GLN A 124 -8.15 6.89 -35.75
CA GLN A 124 -7.65 6.10 -36.89
C GLN A 124 -8.23 4.69 -36.90
N ARG A 125 -8.50 4.10 -35.74
CA ARG A 125 -9.02 2.74 -35.63
C ARG A 125 -10.55 2.66 -35.70
N TYR A 126 -11.22 3.58 -35.01
CA TYR A 126 -12.68 3.52 -34.84
C TYR A 126 -13.46 4.37 -35.86
N HIS A 127 -12.76 5.22 -36.62
CA HIS A 127 -13.37 6.11 -37.64
C HIS A 127 -14.48 7.01 -37.06
N VAL A 128 -14.35 7.44 -35.81
CA VAL A 128 -15.25 8.35 -35.09
C VAL A 128 -14.53 9.64 -34.73
N ASN A 129 -15.25 10.76 -34.69
CA ASN A 129 -14.67 12.06 -34.36
C ASN A 129 -14.77 12.41 -32.88
N TRP A 130 -15.60 11.69 -32.10
CA TRP A 130 -15.87 11.95 -30.71
C TRP A 130 -16.08 10.66 -29.94
N PHE A 131 -15.56 10.62 -28.70
CA PHE A 131 -15.65 9.49 -27.80
C PHE A 131 -16.53 9.86 -26.61
N ALA A 132 -17.60 9.11 -26.36
CA ALA A 132 -18.60 9.41 -25.33
C ALA A 132 -18.09 9.17 -23.91
N GLU A 133 -17.07 8.32 -23.72
CA GLU A 133 -16.48 7.94 -22.44
C GLU A 133 -17.52 7.46 -21.41
N THR A 134 -18.50 6.69 -21.85
CA THR A 134 -19.62 6.17 -21.04
C THR A 134 -19.41 4.73 -20.57
N GLY A 135 -18.38 4.05 -21.08
CA GLY A 135 -18.07 2.67 -20.77
C GLY A 135 -17.14 2.50 -19.55
N ALA A 136 -16.45 1.38 -19.52
CA ALA A 136 -15.54 1.03 -18.43
C ALA A 136 -14.38 2.03 -18.26
N LEU A 137 -13.90 2.17 -17.03
CA LEU A 137 -12.80 3.06 -16.69
C LEU A 137 -11.45 2.43 -17.04
N TYR A 138 -10.69 3.09 -17.91
CA TYR A 138 -9.32 2.79 -18.30
C TYR A 138 -8.42 3.97 -17.93
N GLN A 139 -8.20 4.22 -16.65
CA GLN A 139 -7.40 5.37 -16.23
C GLN A 139 -5.98 5.25 -16.77
N ILE A 140 -5.60 6.20 -17.62
CA ILE A 140 -4.23 6.33 -18.12
C ILE A 140 -3.40 6.99 -17.05
N GLN A 141 -2.26 6.39 -16.72
CA GLN A 141 -1.24 7.02 -15.88
C GLN A 141 0.03 7.28 -16.69
N PHE A 142 0.69 8.41 -16.43
CA PHE A 142 2.01 8.69 -16.99
C PHE A 142 3.01 9.05 -15.90
N SER A 143 4.25 8.68 -16.11
CA SER A 143 5.40 9.26 -15.41
C SER A 143 6.32 9.87 -16.44
N LEU A 144 6.71 11.12 -16.22
CA LEU A 144 7.73 11.80 -16.99
C LEU A 144 8.91 12.06 -16.06
N VAL A 145 10.02 11.35 -16.26
CA VAL A 145 11.19 11.40 -15.38
C VAL A 145 12.44 11.49 -16.24
N HIS A 146 13.26 12.52 -16.00
CA HIS A 146 14.47 12.79 -16.82
C HIS A 146 14.16 12.76 -18.32
N ASP A 147 13.13 13.50 -18.74
CA ASP A 147 12.63 13.59 -20.12
C ASP A 147 12.25 12.25 -20.77
N THR A 148 11.99 11.23 -19.97
CA THR A 148 11.47 9.94 -20.44
C THR A 148 10.03 9.78 -19.99
N ALA A 149 9.09 9.68 -20.92
CA ALA A 149 7.70 9.41 -20.68
C ALA A 149 7.43 7.90 -20.66
N THR A 150 6.73 7.43 -19.63
CA THR A 150 6.22 6.06 -19.58
C THR A 150 4.71 6.10 -19.37
N LEU A 151 3.96 5.36 -20.18
CA LEU A 151 2.51 5.33 -20.17
C LEU A 151 2.01 4.00 -19.62
N TYR A 152 0.98 4.07 -18.79
CA TYR A 152 0.39 2.92 -18.12
C TYR A 152 -1.14 2.95 -18.18
N LEU A 153 -1.76 1.78 -18.06
CA LEU A 153 -3.16 1.63 -17.68
C LEU A 153 -3.25 1.16 -16.23
N ASP A 154 -4.07 1.83 -15.44
CA ASP A 154 -4.30 1.51 -14.03
C ASP A 154 -5.33 0.39 -13.90
N THR A 155 -4.86 -0.82 -13.62
CA THR A 155 -5.73 -2.00 -13.47
C THR A 155 -6.51 -2.00 -12.16
N THR A 156 -6.06 -1.21 -11.18
CA THR A 156 -6.55 -1.24 -9.79
C THR A 156 -7.81 -0.41 -9.58
N GLY A 157 -7.83 0.84 -10.09
CA GLY A 157 -8.89 1.81 -9.79
C GLY A 157 -8.70 2.49 -8.43
N ALA A 158 -9.48 2.16 -7.42
CA ALA A 158 -9.22 2.64 -6.06
C ALA A 158 -7.89 2.09 -5.53
N PRO A 159 -6.99 2.90 -4.94
CA PRO A 159 -5.66 2.44 -4.50
C PRO A 159 -5.71 1.22 -3.58
N LEU A 160 -4.67 0.37 -3.61
CA LEU A 160 -4.64 -0.89 -2.86
C LEU A 160 -4.62 -0.68 -1.34
N HIS A 161 -4.09 0.43 -0.83
CA HIS A 161 -4.19 0.74 0.60
C HIS A 161 -5.64 0.86 1.07
N LYS A 162 -6.59 1.29 0.21
CA LYS A 162 -8.02 1.28 0.55
C LYS A 162 -8.55 -0.15 0.52
N ARG A 163 -8.27 -0.94 1.57
CA ARG A 163 -8.67 -2.35 1.68
C ARG A 163 -10.20 -2.55 1.69
N GLY A 164 -10.94 -1.51 2.09
CA GLY A 164 -12.41 -1.52 2.19
C GLY A 164 -12.95 -1.68 3.61
N TYR A 165 -12.12 -2.03 4.59
CA TYR A 165 -12.58 -2.19 5.97
C TYR A 165 -12.75 -0.87 6.73
N ARG A 166 -12.12 0.24 6.29
CA ARG A 166 -12.32 1.58 6.87
C ARG A 166 -13.37 2.38 6.10
N PRO A 167 -14.27 3.10 6.79
CA PRO A 167 -15.17 4.05 6.14
C PRO A 167 -14.39 5.17 5.43
N ALA A 168 -14.87 5.60 4.26
CA ALA A 168 -14.16 6.57 3.42
C ALA A 168 -13.97 7.96 4.05
N HIS A 169 -14.81 8.32 5.03
CA HIS A 169 -14.79 9.62 5.71
C HIS A 169 -13.90 9.68 6.96
N VAL A 170 -13.31 8.56 7.35
CA VAL A 170 -12.40 8.53 8.51
C VAL A 170 -10.98 8.80 8.03
N ALA A 171 -10.40 9.90 8.50
CA ALA A 171 -9.00 10.20 8.27
C ALA A 171 -8.11 9.10 8.87
N ALA A 172 -7.23 8.55 8.05
CA ALA A 172 -6.32 7.51 8.49
C ALA A 172 -4.93 8.10 8.72
N PRO A 173 -4.41 8.07 9.94
CA PRO A 173 -3.04 8.52 10.20
C PRO A 173 -1.99 7.62 9.56
N LEU A 174 -2.30 6.32 9.36
CA LEU A 174 -1.40 5.33 8.78
C LEU A 174 -2.07 4.62 7.60
N ARG A 175 -1.36 4.53 6.46
CA ARG A 175 -1.83 3.72 5.32
C ARG A 175 -1.72 2.23 5.62
N GLU A 176 -2.67 1.46 5.14
CA GLU A 176 -2.72 0.01 5.33
C GLU A 176 -1.49 -0.68 4.70
N THR A 177 -1.01 -0.20 3.56
CA THR A 177 0.20 -0.70 2.89
C THR A 177 1.45 -0.50 3.75
N LEU A 178 1.54 0.64 4.46
CA LEU A 178 2.63 0.89 5.40
C LEU A 178 2.49 0.01 6.65
N ALA A 179 1.29 -0.10 7.22
CA ALA A 179 1.03 -0.96 8.38
C ALA A 179 1.39 -2.43 8.08
N ALA A 180 0.96 -2.96 6.92
CA ALA A 180 1.33 -4.29 6.47
C ALA A 180 2.86 -4.47 6.37
N ALA A 181 3.57 -3.44 5.88
CA ALA A 181 5.02 -3.47 5.78
C ALA A 181 5.71 -3.43 7.15
N LEU A 182 5.17 -2.69 8.13
CA LEU A 182 5.69 -2.71 9.50
C LEU A 182 5.59 -4.11 10.12
N VAL A 183 4.45 -4.78 9.95
CA VAL A 183 4.23 -6.16 10.38
C VAL A 183 5.19 -7.13 9.70
N ASP A 184 5.42 -6.96 8.39
CA ASP A 184 6.37 -7.78 7.61
C ASP A 184 7.81 -7.59 8.08
N ILE A 185 8.25 -6.33 8.28
CA ILE A 185 9.59 -5.99 8.79
C ILE A 185 9.81 -6.54 10.20
N ALA A 186 8.76 -6.55 11.03
CA ALA A 186 8.80 -7.15 12.37
C ALA A 186 8.89 -8.69 12.33
N GLY A 187 8.69 -9.30 11.16
CA GLY A 187 8.75 -10.74 10.96
C GLY A 187 7.56 -11.49 11.55
N TYR A 188 6.44 -10.81 11.84
CA TYR A 188 5.26 -11.48 12.36
C TYR A 188 4.52 -12.25 11.26
N ARG A 189 4.20 -13.50 11.55
CA ARG A 189 3.52 -14.45 10.65
C ARG A 189 2.51 -15.32 11.40
N GLY A 190 1.90 -14.78 12.47
CA GLY A 190 0.94 -15.51 13.29
C GLY A 190 1.56 -16.46 14.30
N ARG A 191 2.87 -16.38 14.56
CA ARG A 191 3.55 -17.17 15.61
C ARG A 191 3.92 -16.28 16.77
N GLY A 192 3.52 -16.69 17.97
CA GLY A 192 3.69 -15.92 19.20
C GLY A 192 2.73 -14.72 19.27
N ASP A 193 2.83 -13.98 20.35
CA ASP A 193 1.95 -12.86 20.62
C ASP A 193 2.34 -11.62 19.84
N PHE A 194 1.33 -10.85 19.46
CA PHE A 194 1.45 -9.55 18.80
C PHE A 194 0.71 -8.50 19.59
N CYS A 195 1.29 -7.31 19.75
CA CYS A 195 0.63 -6.21 20.43
C CYS A 195 0.78 -4.87 19.70
N ASP A 196 -0.33 -4.09 19.66
CA ASP A 196 -0.34 -2.68 19.28
C ASP A 196 -0.98 -1.86 20.40
N PRO A 197 -0.20 -1.27 21.33
CA PRO A 197 -0.71 -0.52 22.48
C PRO A 197 -1.15 0.91 22.16
N PHE A 198 -1.06 1.36 20.90
CA PHE A 198 -1.55 2.64 20.38
C PHE A 198 -2.39 2.39 19.12
N CYS A 199 -3.37 1.49 19.21
CA CYS A 199 -3.99 0.91 18.01
C CYS A 199 -4.84 1.90 17.20
N GLY A 200 -5.32 2.98 17.79
CA GLY A 200 -6.16 3.95 17.09
C GLY A 200 -7.34 3.24 16.40
N SER A 201 -7.42 3.36 15.08
CA SER A 201 -8.44 2.67 14.26
C SER A 201 -8.17 1.18 13.99
N GLY A 202 -7.14 0.59 14.61
CA GLY A 202 -6.81 -0.83 14.52
C GLY A 202 -5.99 -1.23 13.30
N THR A 203 -5.44 -0.30 12.53
CA THR A 203 -4.82 -0.60 11.23
C THR A 203 -3.68 -1.62 11.32
N ILE A 204 -2.75 -1.46 12.26
CA ILE A 204 -1.60 -2.36 12.42
C ILE A 204 -2.06 -3.74 12.89
N ALA A 205 -2.94 -3.81 13.89
CA ALA A 205 -3.47 -5.08 14.41
C ALA A 205 -4.28 -5.85 13.33
N ILE A 206 -5.08 -5.13 12.51
CA ILE A 206 -5.82 -5.73 11.40
C ILE A 206 -4.87 -6.28 10.33
N GLU A 207 -3.85 -5.52 9.90
CA GLU A 207 -2.87 -6.01 8.93
C GLU A 207 -2.02 -7.17 9.51
N ALA A 208 -1.79 -7.21 10.83
CA ALA A 208 -1.17 -8.36 11.50
C ALA A 208 -2.06 -9.60 11.43
N ALA A 209 -3.36 -9.47 11.68
CA ALA A 209 -4.32 -10.56 11.57
C ALA A 209 -4.48 -11.07 10.13
N LEU A 210 -4.54 -10.16 9.15
CA LEU A 210 -4.54 -10.51 7.73
C LEU A 210 -3.27 -11.28 7.32
N ALA A 211 -2.10 -10.87 7.87
CA ALA A 211 -0.83 -11.56 7.63
C ALA A 211 -0.79 -12.94 8.28
N ALA A 212 -1.25 -13.06 9.53
CA ALA A 212 -1.31 -14.32 10.28
C ALA A 212 -2.19 -15.35 9.60
N LYS A 213 -3.40 -14.94 9.18
CA LYS A 213 -4.33 -15.78 8.44
C LYS A 213 -3.89 -16.06 6.99
N GLY A 214 -2.89 -15.37 6.45
CA GLY A 214 -2.59 -15.42 5.02
C GLY A 214 -3.71 -14.83 4.14
N ARG A 215 -4.68 -14.13 4.74
CA ARG A 215 -5.85 -13.56 4.05
C ARG A 215 -5.42 -12.44 3.11
N ALA A 216 -5.85 -12.52 1.85
CA ALA A 216 -5.49 -11.54 0.84
C ALA A 216 -6.20 -10.19 1.09
N PRO A 217 -5.47 -9.05 1.06
CA PRO A 217 -6.03 -7.74 1.41
C PRO A 217 -7.08 -7.23 0.42
N GLY A 218 -7.08 -7.73 -0.82
CA GLY A 218 -8.02 -7.35 -1.88
C GLY A 218 -9.17 -8.32 -2.09
N ILE A 219 -9.33 -9.32 -1.22
CA ILE A 219 -10.27 -10.46 -1.43
C ILE A 219 -11.72 -10.03 -1.64
N SER A 220 -12.17 -8.98 -0.94
CA SER A 220 -13.57 -8.53 -0.93
C SER A 220 -13.84 -7.32 -1.80
N ARG A 221 -12.82 -6.77 -2.52
CA ARG A 221 -12.97 -5.53 -3.29
C ARG A 221 -13.03 -5.75 -4.79
N GLY A 222 -13.58 -4.76 -5.52
CA GLY A 222 -13.52 -4.68 -6.97
C GLY A 222 -12.29 -3.92 -7.47
N PHE A 223 -11.95 -4.15 -8.75
CA PHE A 223 -10.83 -3.51 -9.44
C PHE A 223 -11.28 -3.00 -10.81
N ALA A 224 -10.67 -1.93 -11.33
CA ALA A 224 -11.05 -1.34 -12.60
C ALA A 224 -10.97 -2.35 -13.76
N ALA A 225 -9.91 -3.13 -13.79
CA ALA A 225 -9.67 -4.10 -14.86
C ALA A 225 -10.64 -5.30 -14.86
N MET A 226 -11.48 -5.47 -13.84
CA MET A 226 -12.56 -6.48 -13.87
C MET A 226 -13.60 -6.21 -14.95
N GLN A 227 -13.69 -4.96 -15.43
CA GLN A 227 -14.62 -4.54 -16.45
C GLN A 227 -13.98 -4.41 -17.85
N TRP A 228 -12.70 -4.79 -17.98
CA TRP A 228 -11.97 -4.63 -19.24
C TRP A 228 -12.23 -5.78 -20.18
N ALA A 229 -12.70 -5.47 -21.40
CA ALA A 229 -13.15 -6.46 -22.38
C ALA A 229 -12.04 -7.39 -22.90
N TRP A 230 -10.77 -6.94 -22.91
CA TRP A 230 -9.65 -7.73 -23.38
C TRP A 230 -9.06 -8.67 -22.31
N LEU A 231 -9.34 -8.40 -21.02
CA LEU A 231 -8.87 -9.24 -19.93
C LEU A 231 -9.88 -10.34 -19.64
N PRO A 232 -9.49 -11.63 -19.72
CA PRO A 232 -10.42 -12.74 -19.48
C PRO A 232 -11.09 -12.65 -18.12
N ALA A 233 -12.42 -12.70 -18.08
CA ALA A 233 -13.18 -12.49 -16.83
C ALA A 233 -12.90 -13.57 -15.78
N GLU A 234 -12.56 -14.78 -16.21
CA GLU A 234 -12.29 -15.96 -15.38
C GLU A 234 -11.02 -15.82 -14.53
N VAL A 235 -10.07 -14.95 -14.88
CA VAL A 235 -8.84 -14.75 -14.08
C VAL A 235 -9.15 -14.24 -12.67
N TRP A 236 -10.24 -13.49 -12.49
CA TRP A 236 -10.62 -12.90 -11.21
C TRP A 236 -11.18 -13.92 -10.21
N PRO A 237 -12.21 -14.74 -10.54
CA PRO A 237 -12.67 -15.79 -9.64
C PRO A 237 -11.57 -16.81 -9.34
N GLN A 238 -10.76 -17.21 -10.32
CA GLN A 238 -9.62 -18.11 -10.11
C GLN A 238 -8.61 -17.54 -9.13
N ALA A 239 -8.21 -16.27 -9.29
CA ALA A 239 -7.27 -15.63 -8.37
C ALA A 239 -7.85 -15.46 -6.95
N ARG A 240 -9.16 -15.30 -6.80
CA ARG A 240 -9.84 -15.29 -5.48
C ARG A 240 -9.86 -16.67 -4.84
N GLU A 241 -10.17 -17.70 -5.59
CA GLU A 241 -10.14 -19.08 -5.12
C GLU A 241 -8.74 -19.47 -4.64
N GLU A 242 -7.71 -19.17 -5.45
CA GLU A 242 -6.31 -19.37 -5.07
C GLU A 242 -5.95 -18.60 -3.78
N ALA A 243 -6.47 -17.38 -3.62
CA ALA A 243 -6.21 -16.57 -2.43
C ALA A 243 -6.90 -17.15 -1.20
N CYS A 244 -8.15 -17.60 -1.31
CA CYS A 244 -8.88 -18.27 -0.23
C CYS A 244 -8.22 -19.61 0.17
N ALA A 245 -7.77 -20.39 -0.80
CA ALA A 245 -7.08 -21.66 -0.54
C ALA A 245 -5.75 -21.50 0.22
N ARG A 246 -5.23 -20.28 0.30
CA ARG A 246 -4.00 -19.94 1.06
C ARG A 246 -4.28 -19.41 2.45
N GLU A 247 -5.53 -19.25 2.84
CA GLU A 247 -5.87 -18.82 4.20
C GLU A 247 -5.55 -19.91 5.20
N PHE A 248 -4.93 -19.52 6.31
CA PHE A 248 -4.63 -20.41 7.42
C PHE A 248 -5.68 -20.24 8.51
N HIS A 249 -6.03 -21.34 9.13
CA HIS A 249 -6.89 -21.38 10.30
C HIS A 249 -6.04 -21.83 11.50
N GLY A 250 -5.76 -20.91 12.38
CA GLY A 250 -4.92 -21.12 13.57
C GLY A 250 -5.45 -20.29 14.73
N ASP A 251 -4.89 -20.54 15.89
CA ASP A 251 -5.12 -19.73 17.08
C ASP A 251 -4.10 -18.59 17.08
N TYR A 252 -4.58 -17.37 16.93
CA TYR A 252 -3.75 -16.17 16.80
C TYR A 252 -3.99 -15.24 17.97
N HIS A 253 -2.91 -14.82 18.64
CA HIS A 253 -2.96 -13.96 19.80
C HIS A 253 -2.49 -12.55 19.42
N ILE A 254 -3.44 -11.71 19.00
CA ILE A 254 -3.20 -10.31 18.65
C ILE A 254 -3.94 -9.43 19.64
N PHE A 255 -3.19 -8.55 20.33
CA PHE A 255 -3.72 -7.61 21.30
C PHE A 255 -3.63 -6.21 20.75
N ALA A 256 -4.71 -5.46 20.81
CA ALA A 256 -4.80 -4.08 20.38
C ALA A 256 -5.45 -3.22 21.45
N SER A 257 -4.78 -2.16 21.88
CA SER A 257 -5.33 -1.27 22.88
C SER A 257 -5.13 0.20 22.52
N ASP A 258 -5.98 1.04 23.07
CA ASP A 258 -5.88 2.49 23.00
C ASP A 258 -6.52 3.08 24.29
N ILE A 259 -6.07 4.26 24.66
CA ILE A 259 -6.64 4.96 25.82
C ILE A 259 -8.04 5.53 25.53
N ASP A 260 -8.34 5.82 24.24
CA ASP A 260 -9.65 6.31 23.81
C ASP A 260 -10.61 5.14 23.51
N PRO A 261 -11.69 4.96 24.30
CA PRO A 261 -12.67 3.91 24.06
C PRO A 261 -13.37 4.02 22.69
N ARG A 262 -13.44 5.22 22.10
CA ARG A 262 -14.02 5.43 20.77
C ARG A 262 -13.08 4.88 19.69
N ALA A 263 -11.77 5.03 19.85
CA ALA A 263 -10.76 4.44 18.97
C ALA A 263 -10.84 2.91 19.02
N VAL A 264 -10.94 2.32 20.20
CA VAL A 264 -11.10 0.86 20.40
C VAL A 264 -12.39 0.34 19.75
N ALA A 265 -13.51 1.05 19.93
CA ALA A 265 -14.77 0.67 19.27
C ALA A 265 -14.65 0.71 17.74
N MET A 266 -14.03 1.76 17.18
CA MET A 266 -13.77 1.89 15.75
C MET A 266 -12.84 0.77 15.24
N ALA A 267 -11.79 0.44 15.99
CA ALA A 267 -10.85 -0.63 15.64
C ALA A 267 -11.56 -1.99 15.55
N ARG A 268 -12.43 -2.29 16.50
CA ARG A 268 -13.26 -3.51 16.52
C ARG A 268 -14.21 -3.58 15.31
N ASP A 269 -14.86 -2.48 14.96
CA ASP A 269 -15.73 -2.42 13.79
C ASP A 269 -14.96 -2.57 12.48
N ASN A 270 -13.78 -2.01 12.38
CA ASN A 270 -12.88 -2.18 11.23
C ASN A 270 -12.40 -3.63 11.11
N ALA A 271 -12.02 -4.26 12.22
CA ALA A 271 -11.60 -5.68 12.25
C ALA A 271 -12.73 -6.61 11.78
N ARG A 272 -13.97 -6.34 12.23
CA ARG A 272 -15.17 -7.09 11.79
C ARG A 272 -15.37 -6.94 10.27
N ARG A 273 -15.26 -5.74 9.72
CA ARG A 273 -15.36 -5.52 8.25
C ARG A 273 -14.24 -6.19 7.49
N ALA A 274 -13.05 -6.30 8.08
CA ALA A 274 -11.91 -7.02 7.50
C ALA A 274 -12.06 -8.55 7.62
N GLY A 275 -13.00 -9.05 8.45
CA GLY A 275 -13.21 -10.48 8.73
C GLY A 275 -12.07 -11.11 9.53
N VAL A 276 -11.53 -10.37 10.51
CA VAL A 276 -10.42 -10.81 11.37
C VAL A 276 -10.61 -10.47 12.85
N ASP A 277 -11.83 -10.09 13.25
CA ASP A 277 -12.15 -9.73 14.64
C ASP A 277 -12.03 -10.93 15.60
N ASP A 278 -12.15 -12.13 15.10
CA ASP A 278 -11.92 -13.39 15.82
C ASP A 278 -10.46 -13.59 16.27
N CYS A 279 -9.52 -12.90 15.65
CA CYS A 279 -8.08 -13.01 15.93
C CYS A 279 -7.56 -11.91 16.85
N ILE A 280 -8.36 -10.88 17.17
CA ILE A 280 -7.87 -9.68 17.84
C ILE A 280 -8.62 -9.43 19.14
N THR A 281 -7.88 -9.38 20.24
CA THR A 281 -8.41 -8.94 21.54
C THR A 281 -8.22 -7.42 21.66
N PHE A 282 -9.35 -6.70 21.82
CA PHE A 282 -9.37 -5.25 21.96
C PHE A 282 -9.60 -4.83 23.41
N ALA A 283 -8.80 -3.90 23.93
CA ALA A 283 -8.92 -3.36 25.28
C ALA A 283 -8.80 -1.83 25.31
N VAL A 284 -9.48 -1.18 26.23
CA VAL A 284 -9.18 0.20 26.60
C VAL A 284 -8.11 0.16 27.66
N ALA A 285 -6.90 0.62 27.31
CA ALA A 285 -5.75 0.58 28.22
C ALA A 285 -4.78 1.72 27.93
N ASP A 286 -4.05 2.13 28.97
CA ASP A 286 -3.02 3.14 28.86
C ASP A 286 -1.65 2.47 28.56
N ALA A 287 -1.03 2.83 27.45
CA ALA A 287 0.26 2.29 27.07
C ALA A 287 1.40 2.62 28.07
N ARG A 288 1.22 3.64 28.90
CA ARG A 288 2.16 3.96 29.99
C ARG A 288 2.22 2.86 31.06
N GLU A 289 1.16 2.05 31.15
CA GLU A 289 1.02 0.91 32.07
C GLU A 289 1.18 -0.43 31.33
N PHE A 290 1.80 -0.40 30.14
CA PHE A 290 1.98 -1.61 29.34
C PHE A 290 2.67 -2.72 30.16
N ALA A 291 2.11 -3.92 30.08
CA ALA A 291 2.72 -5.13 30.63
C ALA A 291 2.58 -6.26 29.60
N GLN A 292 3.62 -7.07 29.49
CA GLN A 292 3.59 -8.24 28.60
C GLN A 292 2.54 -9.25 29.07
N THR A 293 1.91 -9.93 28.12
CA THR A 293 0.86 -10.93 28.36
C THR A 293 1.42 -12.35 28.40
N THR A 294 2.56 -12.57 27.75
CA THR A 294 3.24 -13.86 27.63
C THR A 294 4.75 -13.68 27.67
N ASP A 295 5.48 -14.80 27.72
CA ASP A 295 6.95 -14.80 27.78
C ASP A 295 7.62 -14.27 26.50
N ARG A 296 6.94 -14.28 25.35
CA ARG A 296 7.51 -13.85 24.06
C ARG A 296 6.48 -13.17 23.19
N GLY A 297 6.88 -12.07 22.57
CA GLY A 297 5.99 -11.36 21.65
C GLY A 297 6.69 -10.31 20.81
N VAL A 298 5.89 -9.63 20.02
CA VAL A 298 6.31 -8.49 19.21
C VAL A 298 5.31 -7.35 19.34
N ILE A 299 5.83 -6.17 19.64
CA ILE A 299 5.08 -4.91 19.60
C ILE A 299 5.37 -4.24 18.27
N VAL A 300 4.33 -3.90 17.53
CA VAL A 300 4.41 -3.04 16.35
C VAL A 300 3.41 -1.91 16.53
N THR A 301 3.89 -0.68 16.55
CA THR A 301 3.01 0.42 16.95
C THR A 301 3.37 1.77 16.33
N ASN A 302 2.41 2.68 16.33
CA ASN A 302 2.51 4.02 15.75
C ASN A 302 1.90 5.04 16.74
N PRO A 303 2.63 5.45 17.78
CA PRO A 303 2.13 6.39 18.78
C PRO A 303 1.92 7.81 18.20
N PRO A 304 1.23 8.71 18.90
CA PRO A 304 1.11 10.12 18.52
C PRO A 304 2.49 10.81 18.39
N TYR A 305 2.66 11.64 17.36
CA TYR A 305 3.94 12.33 17.10
C TYR A 305 4.05 13.72 17.74
N GLY A 306 2.96 14.23 18.32
CA GLY A 306 2.90 15.59 18.87
C GLY A 306 2.54 16.70 17.87
N GLU A 307 2.24 16.34 16.60
CA GLU A 307 1.93 17.35 15.56
C GLU A 307 0.44 17.65 15.41
N ARG A 308 -0.44 16.70 15.76
CA ARG A 308 -1.91 16.81 15.52
C ARG A 308 -2.77 16.44 16.73
N LEU A 309 -2.33 15.50 17.53
CA LEU A 309 -3.12 14.88 18.61
C LEU A 309 -2.64 15.28 19.98
N MET A 310 -1.39 15.73 20.10
CA MET A 310 -0.71 15.97 21.38
C MET A 310 0.42 16.99 21.18
N GLU A 311 0.58 17.87 22.16
CA GLU A 311 1.73 18.75 22.19
C GLU A 311 3.04 17.97 22.30
N LYS A 312 4.12 18.50 21.74
CA LYS A 312 5.44 17.83 21.71
C LYS A 312 5.89 17.33 23.11
N ARG A 313 5.70 18.14 24.15
CA ARG A 313 6.06 17.77 25.53
C ARG A 313 5.24 16.60 26.07
N GLU A 314 3.96 16.54 25.73
CA GLU A 314 3.06 15.44 26.12
C GLU A 314 3.45 14.14 25.40
N ALA A 315 3.82 14.23 24.11
CA ALA A 315 4.33 13.08 23.38
C ALA A 315 5.66 12.57 23.96
N GLU A 316 6.59 13.47 24.32
CA GLU A 316 7.86 13.08 24.98
C GLU A 316 7.61 12.42 26.34
N ALA A 317 6.68 12.94 27.14
CA ALA A 317 6.29 12.34 28.42
C ALA A 317 5.67 10.94 28.24
N LEU A 318 4.84 10.77 27.20
CA LEU A 318 4.27 9.48 26.84
C LEU A 318 5.36 8.48 26.43
N TYR A 319 6.32 8.90 25.60
CA TYR A 319 7.43 8.04 25.18
C TYR A 319 8.31 7.61 26.37
N THR A 320 8.57 8.53 27.32
CA THR A 320 9.33 8.23 28.54
C THR A 320 8.61 7.17 29.39
N ALA A 321 7.30 7.35 29.61
CA ALA A 321 6.53 6.41 30.41
C ALA A 321 6.38 5.04 29.72
N PHE A 322 6.11 5.03 28.42
CA PHE A 322 6.04 3.78 27.65
C PHE A 322 7.41 3.08 27.57
N GLY A 323 8.50 3.82 27.42
CA GLY A 323 9.87 3.29 27.45
C GLY A 323 10.18 2.60 28.77
N ALA A 324 9.78 3.21 29.90
CA ALA A 324 9.93 2.62 31.23
C ALA A 324 9.06 1.37 31.44
N ALA A 325 7.86 1.33 30.86
CA ALA A 325 7.00 0.14 30.87
C ALA A 325 7.60 -0.99 30.01
N TYR A 326 8.03 -0.67 28.79
CA TYR A 326 8.68 -1.63 27.89
C TYR A 326 9.99 -2.21 28.49
N ALA A 327 10.77 -1.42 29.20
CA ALA A 327 12.01 -1.88 29.84
C ALA A 327 11.82 -3.01 30.89
N LYS A 328 10.57 -3.22 31.33
CA LYS A 328 10.21 -4.32 32.26
C LYS A 328 9.82 -5.61 31.56
N THR A 329 9.72 -5.57 30.19
CA THR A 329 9.36 -6.76 29.41
C THR A 329 10.59 -7.61 29.13
N GLU A 330 10.38 -8.93 29.06
CA GLU A 330 11.41 -9.92 28.71
C GLU A 330 11.01 -10.61 27.40
N HIS A 331 11.97 -10.79 26.48
CA HIS A 331 11.75 -11.49 25.20
C HIS A 331 10.65 -10.89 24.30
N TRP A 332 10.38 -9.57 24.45
CA TRP A 332 9.45 -8.82 23.59
C TRP A 332 10.21 -7.83 22.71
N ARG A 333 10.15 -8.03 21.40
CA ARG A 333 10.71 -7.09 20.42
C ARG A 333 9.77 -5.93 20.19
N LEU A 334 10.32 -4.73 19.97
CA LEU A 334 9.53 -3.53 19.67
C LEU A 334 9.94 -2.93 18.32
N TYR A 335 8.93 -2.63 17.52
CA TYR A 335 9.02 -1.89 16.26
C TYR A 335 8.08 -0.69 16.34
N LEU A 336 8.64 0.49 16.48
CA LEU A 336 7.88 1.72 16.72
C LEU A 336 8.15 2.72 15.61
N LEU A 337 7.08 3.17 14.94
CA LEU A 337 7.15 4.20 13.90
C LEU A 337 6.95 5.57 14.52
N SER A 338 7.85 6.52 14.27
CA SER A 338 7.69 7.92 14.70
C SER A 338 8.40 8.88 13.76
N SER A 339 7.83 10.09 13.60
CA SER A 339 8.48 11.23 12.95
C SER A 339 9.23 12.13 13.95
N HIS A 340 9.16 11.83 15.23
CA HIS A 340 9.76 12.65 16.28
C HIS A 340 11.28 12.52 16.30
N THR A 341 12.01 13.63 16.07
CA THR A 341 13.47 13.64 15.90
C THR A 341 14.23 13.23 17.18
N GLU A 342 13.68 13.55 18.36
CA GLU A 342 14.26 13.27 19.68
C GLU A 342 13.66 12.02 20.34
N PHE A 343 13.06 11.12 19.54
CA PHE A 343 12.33 9.97 20.06
C PHE A 343 13.19 9.10 21.01
N GLU A 344 14.40 8.73 20.58
CA GLU A 344 15.27 7.83 21.37
C GLU A 344 15.66 8.43 22.74
N ARG A 345 15.87 9.75 22.78
CA ARG A 345 16.15 10.46 24.03
C ARG A 345 14.93 10.42 24.96
N ALA A 346 13.74 10.69 24.42
CA ALA A 346 12.51 10.67 25.22
C ALA A 346 12.14 9.25 25.65
N PHE A 347 12.36 8.26 24.80
CA PHE A 347 12.12 6.84 25.08
C PHE A 347 13.10 6.25 26.12
N GLY A 348 14.27 6.91 26.32
CA GLY A 348 15.27 6.54 27.32
C GLY A 348 16.24 5.44 26.89
N ARG A 349 16.16 4.97 25.63
CA ARG A 349 17.05 3.93 25.09
C ARG A 349 17.28 4.19 23.58
N PRO A 350 18.53 4.08 23.08
CA PRO A 350 18.81 4.06 21.65
C PRO A 350 18.27 2.79 21.01
N ALA A 351 17.78 2.90 19.76
CA ALA A 351 17.31 1.76 19.00
C ALA A 351 18.49 0.92 18.48
N ASP A 352 18.32 -0.40 18.40
CA ASP A 352 19.31 -1.31 17.82
C ASP A 352 19.48 -1.08 16.33
N LYS A 353 18.37 -0.69 15.64
CA LYS A 353 18.34 -0.37 14.23
C LYS A 353 17.26 0.67 13.95
N LYS A 354 17.53 1.54 12.97
CA LYS A 354 16.54 2.47 12.43
C LYS A 354 16.34 2.24 10.94
N ARG A 355 15.10 2.33 10.49
CA ARG A 355 14.78 2.25 9.07
C ARG A 355 13.92 3.47 8.68
N LYS A 356 14.40 4.24 7.71
CA LYS A 356 13.69 5.38 7.16
C LYS A 356 12.50 4.90 6.33
N LEU A 357 11.32 5.42 6.64
CA LEU A 357 10.05 5.16 5.95
C LEU A 357 9.29 6.47 5.74
N TYR A 358 8.21 6.41 4.97
CA TYR A 358 7.37 7.57 4.71
C TYR A 358 5.90 7.24 4.94
N ASN A 359 5.23 8.05 5.77
CA ASN A 359 3.77 8.01 5.92
C ASN A 359 3.16 9.16 5.09
N GLY A 360 2.79 8.87 3.84
CA GLY A 360 2.48 9.89 2.86
C GLY A 360 3.73 10.69 2.50
N THR A 361 3.72 12.00 2.76
CA THR A 361 4.87 12.91 2.60
C THR A 361 5.72 13.05 3.86
N LEU A 362 5.22 12.57 5.01
CA LEU A 362 5.90 12.68 6.29
C LEU A 362 7.00 11.63 6.40
N ARG A 363 8.24 12.07 6.57
CA ARG A 363 9.36 11.19 6.90
C ARG A 363 9.22 10.68 8.33
N CYS A 364 9.30 9.36 8.49
CA CYS A 364 9.31 8.66 9.76
C CYS A 364 10.54 7.76 9.86
N ASP A 365 10.94 7.45 11.07
CA ASP A 365 11.91 6.39 11.35
C ASP A 365 11.20 5.24 12.08
N LEU A 366 11.41 4.01 11.62
CA LEU A 366 11.02 2.80 12.32
C LEU A 366 12.15 2.41 13.26
N PHE A 367 11.96 2.66 14.54
CA PHE A 367 12.87 2.28 15.61
C PHE A 367 12.67 0.81 15.97
N GLN A 368 13.74 0.04 16.00
CA GLN A 368 13.72 -1.41 16.20
C GLN A 368 14.55 -1.75 17.45
N TYR A 369 13.92 -2.45 18.40
CA TYR A 369 14.52 -2.96 19.63
C TYR A 369 14.40 -4.47 19.59
N THR A 370 15.48 -5.16 19.25
CA THR A 370 15.51 -6.58 18.91
C THR A 370 16.66 -7.36 19.56
N LYS A 371 17.60 -6.65 20.20
CA LYS A 371 18.70 -7.24 20.93
C LYS A 371 18.35 -7.34 22.40
N ASP A 372 18.93 -8.32 23.06
CA ASP A 372 18.71 -8.61 24.50
C ASP A 372 17.25 -8.95 24.85
N VAL A 373 16.57 -9.63 23.89
CA VAL A 373 15.16 -10.02 23.95
C VAL A 373 15.05 -11.55 23.95
#